data_6697ac0b166af1b9478173687cb2c3eb
#
_entry.id   6697ac0b166af1b9478173687cb2c3eb
#
_cell.length_a   1.000
_cell.length_b   1.000
_cell.length_c   1.000
_cell.angle_alpha   90.00
_cell.angle_beta   90.00
_cell.angle_gamma   90.00
#
_symmetry.space_group_name_H-M   'P 1'
#
loop_
_entity.id
_entity.type
_entity.pdbx_description
1 polymer ?
#
loop_
_entity_poly.entity_id
_entity_poly.type
_entity_poly.pdbx_seq_one_letter_code
_entity_poly.pdbx_strand_id
1 'polypeptide(L)'
;MRKLQSLFIGVIAIILLLSFFDFRLNRASNASSNVLNIYNWGDYIDPDLLKQFEEEYGYKVNYETFDSNEAMEAKIKQGGTSYDITIPSEYMIQKMKKEKLLLPLDHSKIKGLENIDPRFLDQAFDKDNEYSIPYFWGTLGIVYNDKFVDGDKIKHWEDLWRPELQNNIMLIDGAREVMGLSLTTFGNSINSKNMQELQQATDKLNKLTPNVKAIVADEIKMYMANEESAVAVTFSGEAADMMGQNEHLHYVIPPEGSNLWFDNIVIPKTSENQEGAYDFINFMLRPENAKTNAEYIGYSTPNKVAMDMLPKEISEDKQFYPDDETISHLEVYKDLGPEYLQIYNDLYLEFKMFRN
;
A
#
# COMPACT_ATOMS: atom_id res chain seq x y z
N MET A 1 30.56 -60.44 28.75
CA MET A 1 29.65 -60.37 27.54
C MET A 1 28.35 -59.61 27.78
N ARG A 2 27.58 -59.87 28.84
CA ARG A 2 26.30 -59.17 29.10
C ARG A 2 26.39 -57.59 29.18
N LYS A 3 27.43 -57.06 29.84
CA LYS A 3 27.65 -55.61 29.95
C LYS A 3 27.97 -54.93 28.60
N LEU A 4 28.68 -55.66 27.71
CA LEU A 4 29.00 -55.13 26.37
C LEU A 4 27.74 -55.11 25.46
N GLN A 5 26.88 -56.11 25.59
CA GLN A 5 25.61 -56.21 24.88
C GLN A 5 24.63 -55.10 25.31
N SER A 6 24.55 -54.81 26.63
CA SER A 6 23.72 -53.71 27.12
C SER A 6 24.23 -52.33 26.66
N LEU A 7 25.54 -52.12 26.56
CA LEU A 7 26.13 -50.89 26.03
C LEU A 7 25.81 -50.75 24.55
N PHE A 8 25.89 -51.83 23.77
CA PHE A 8 25.59 -51.83 22.33
C PHE A 8 24.10 -51.54 22.05
N ILE A 9 23.19 -52.09 22.85
CA ILE A 9 21.75 -51.81 22.77
C ILE A 9 21.45 -50.36 23.13
N GLY A 10 22.13 -49.78 24.14
CA GLY A 10 21.99 -48.39 24.52
C GLY A 10 22.42 -47.41 23.41
N VAL A 11 23.55 -47.70 22.74
CA VAL A 11 24.04 -46.89 21.60
C VAL A 11 23.08 -46.93 20.41
N ILE A 12 22.56 -48.16 20.09
CA ILE A 12 21.55 -48.27 19.00
C ILE A 12 20.27 -47.49 19.34
N ALA A 13 19.80 -47.54 20.57
CA ALA A 13 18.61 -46.80 20.99
C ALA A 13 18.82 -45.27 20.88
N ILE A 14 19.99 -44.77 21.23
CA ILE A 14 20.36 -43.35 21.08
C ILE A 14 20.43 -42.96 19.58
N ILE A 15 21.03 -43.80 18.74
CA ILE A 15 21.10 -43.52 17.28
C ILE A 15 19.68 -43.48 16.69
N LEU A 16 18.79 -44.41 17.04
CA LEU A 16 17.41 -44.40 16.58
C LEU A 16 16.61 -43.20 17.08
N LEU A 17 16.84 -42.75 18.31
CA LEU A 17 16.24 -41.54 18.87
C LEU A 17 16.73 -40.29 18.11
N LEU A 18 18.03 -40.18 17.87
CA LEU A 18 18.60 -39.06 17.11
C LEU A 18 18.08 -39.03 15.67
N SER A 19 18.03 -40.19 15.00
CA SER A 19 17.48 -40.31 13.65
C SER A 19 15.99 -39.99 13.60
N PHE A 20 15.23 -40.33 14.64
CA PHE A 20 13.82 -39.98 14.76
C PHE A 20 13.65 -38.47 14.97
N PHE A 21 14.48 -37.83 15.80
CA PHE A 21 14.48 -36.40 15.97
C PHE A 21 14.91 -35.67 14.69
N ASP A 22 15.95 -36.16 14.01
CA ASP A 22 16.39 -35.58 12.72
C ASP A 22 15.30 -35.71 11.65
N PHE A 23 14.64 -36.86 11.56
CA PHE A 23 13.50 -37.07 10.67
C PHE A 23 12.30 -36.14 11.01
N ARG A 24 12.04 -35.92 12.30
CA ARG A 24 10.99 -34.99 12.75
C ARG A 24 11.35 -33.55 12.45
N LEU A 25 12.60 -33.12 12.67
CA LEU A 25 13.09 -31.79 12.36
C LEU A 25 13.07 -31.53 10.85
N ASN A 26 13.54 -32.47 10.04
CA ASN A 26 13.50 -32.37 8.58
C ASN A 26 12.06 -32.33 8.03
N ARG A 27 11.12 -33.07 8.66
CA ARG A 27 9.71 -33.04 8.26
C ARG A 27 9.02 -31.76 8.70
N ALA A 28 9.40 -31.17 9.83
CA ALA A 28 8.92 -29.86 10.26
C ALA A 28 9.48 -28.73 9.36
N SER A 29 10.76 -28.82 9.00
CA SER A 29 11.43 -27.91 8.05
C SER A 29 10.79 -27.97 6.65
N ASN A 30 10.52 -29.19 6.13
CA ASN A 30 9.82 -29.34 4.83
C ASN A 30 8.35 -28.93 4.91
N ALA A 31 7.70 -29.01 6.07
CA ALA A 31 6.33 -28.54 6.24
C ALA A 31 6.27 -27.00 6.33
N SER A 32 7.29 -26.34 6.88
CA SER A 32 7.39 -24.87 6.89
C SER A 32 7.79 -24.33 5.52
N SER A 33 8.53 -25.10 4.70
CA SER A 33 8.93 -24.70 3.34
C SER A 33 7.77 -24.70 2.34
N ASN A 34 6.64 -25.34 2.66
CA ASN A 34 5.45 -25.37 1.79
C ASN A 34 4.37 -24.36 2.20
N VAL A 35 4.63 -23.52 3.19
CA VAL A 35 3.70 -22.45 3.60
C VAL A 35 4.33 -21.12 3.25
N LEU A 36 3.52 -20.25 2.62
CA LEU A 36 3.88 -18.87 2.35
C LEU A 36 3.00 -17.93 3.18
N ASN A 37 3.61 -17.17 4.07
CA ASN A 37 2.91 -16.22 4.93
C ASN A 37 2.95 -14.83 4.30
N ILE A 38 1.79 -14.34 3.85
CA ILE A 38 1.63 -13.03 3.22
C ILE A 38 0.89 -12.10 4.19
N TYR A 39 1.42 -10.91 4.41
CA TYR A 39 0.83 -9.87 5.23
C TYR A 39 0.59 -8.62 4.37
N ASN A 40 -0.65 -8.34 4.01
CA ASN A 40 -1.04 -7.34 3.03
C ASN A 40 -2.14 -6.43 3.58
N TRP A 41 -2.52 -5.44 2.82
CA TRP A 41 -3.71 -4.64 3.07
C TRP A 41 -4.98 -5.47 2.93
N GLY A 42 -6.07 -5.03 3.57
CA GLY A 42 -7.40 -5.59 3.32
C GLY A 42 -7.82 -5.38 1.86
N ASP A 43 -8.52 -6.36 1.28
CA ASP A 43 -9.06 -6.31 -0.10
C ASP A 43 -8.05 -5.82 -1.16
N TYR A 44 -6.83 -6.37 -1.16
CA TYR A 44 -5.71 -5.86 -1.95
C TYR A 44 -5.08 -6.89 -2.88
N ILE A 45 -5.73 -8.02 -3.08
CA ILE A 45 -5.40 -9.04 -4.07
C ILE A 45 -6.65 -9.82 -4.46
N ASP A 46 -6.75 -10.21 -5.73
CA ASP A 46 -7.78 -11.15 -6.18
C ASP A 46 -7.60 -12.52 -5.49
N PRO A 47 -8.58 -13.00 -4.71
CA PRO A 47 -8.47 -14.30 -4.03
C PRO A 47 -8.28 -15.48 -4.98
N ASP A 48 -8.70 -15.38 -6.23
CA ASP A 48 -8.53 -16.46 -7.21
C ASP A 48 -7.08 -16.55 -7.68
N LEU A 49 -6.32 -15.45 -7.67
CA LEU A 49 -4.86 -15.49 -7.91
C LEU A 49 -4.13 -16.21 -6.79
N LEU A 50 -4.56 -16.09 -5.53
CA LEU A 50 -3.96 -16.86 -4.43
C LEU A 50 -4.18 -18.36 -4.62
N LYS A 51 -5.38 -18.79 -5.02
CA LYS A 51 -5.69 -20.19 -5.31
C LYS A 51 -4.88 -20.70 -6.50
N GLN A 52 -4.79 -19.91 -7.57
CA GLN A 52 -3.99 -20.25 -8.75
C GLN A 52 -2.50 -20.42 -8.38
N PHE A 53 -1.96 -19.54 -7.53
CA PHE A 53 -0.60 -19.65 -7.04
C PHE A 53 -0.39 -20.95 -6.22
N GLU A 54 -1.32 -21.27 -5.31
CA GLU A 54 -1.28 -22.51 -4.54
C GLU A 54 -1.30 -23.76 -5.43
N GLU A 55 -2.16 -23.77 -6.46
CA GLU A 55 -2.29 -24.88 -7.40
C GLU A 55 -1.04 -25.05 -8.28
N GLU A 56 -0.46 -23.93 -8.74
CA GLU A 56 0.68 -23.97 -9.66
C GLU A 56 2.00 -24.32 -8.96
N TYR A 57 2.22 -23.76 -7.76
CA TYR A 57 3.51 -23.89 -7.06
C TYR A 57 3.49 -24.89 -5.90
N GLY A 58 2.32 -25.34 -5.48
CA GLY A 58 2.17 -26.33 -4.39
C GLY A 58 2.39 -25.75 -2.99
N TYR A 59 2.41 -24.43 -2.85
CA TYR A 59 2.40 -23.78 -1.55
C TYR A 59 0.99 -23.74 -0.96
N LYS A 60 0.93 -23.61 0.38
CA LYS A 60 -0.26 -23.18 1.09
C LYS A 60 -0.06 -21.73 1.50
N VAL A 61 -0.93 -20.85 1.08
CA VAL A 61 -0.86 -19.43 1.43
C VAL A 61 -1.62 -19.17 2.74
N ASN A 62 -0.94 -18.61 3.73
CA ASN A 62 -1.55 -17.97 4.88
C ASN A 62 -1.60 -16.46 4.60
N TYR A 63 -2.79 -15.94 4.36
CA TYR A 63 -2.99 -14.53 4.06
C TYR A 63 -3.57 -13.82 5.28
N GLU A 64 -2.86 -12.83 5.79
CA GLU A 64 -3.29 -11.96 6.88
C GLU A 64 -3.32 -10.52 6.40
N THR A 65 -4.17 -9.68 7.02
CA THR A 65 -4.33 -8.29 6.63
C THR A 65 -3.95 -7.32 7.73
N PHE A 66 -3.57 -6.10 7.33
CA PHE A 66 -3.33 -4.96 8.21
C PHE A 66 -4.05 -3.72 7.70
N ASP A 67 -4.29 -2.76 8.63
CA ASP A 67 -5.02 -1.53 8.34
C ASP A 67 -4.10 -0.30 8.29
N SER A 68 -2.82 -0.43 8.67
CA SER A 68 -1.84 0.65 8.60
C SER A 68 -0.41 0.13 8.49
N ASN A 69 0.45 0.92 7.83
CA ASN A 69 1.88 0.65 7.74
C ASN A 69 2.54 0.51 9.12
N GLU A 70 2.11 1.32 10.09
CA GLU A 70 2.65 1.33 11.44
C GLU A 70 2.28 0.04 12.21
N ALA A 71 1.05 -0.45 12.07
CA ALA A 71 0.61 -1.72 12.65
C ALA A 71 1.37 -2.90 12.03
N MET A 72 1.55 -2.90 10.70
CA MET A 72 2.30 -3.90 9.98
C MET A 72 3.77 -3.93 10.44
N GLU A 73 4.45 -2.78 10.46
CA GLU A 73 5.85 -2.67 10.89
C GLU A 73 6.03 -3.13 12.34
N ALA A 74 5.16 -2.69 13.25
CA ALA A 74 5.21 -3.08 14.65
C ALA A 74 5.09 -4.60 14.83
N LYS A 75 4.18 -5.25 14.08
CA LYS A 75 3.97 -6.69 14.13
C LYS A 75 5.18 -7.47 13.59
N ILE A 76 5.78 -7.03 12.48
CA ILE A 76 7.01 -7.64 11.94
C ILE A 76 8.16 -7.49 12.94
N LYS A 77 8.29 -6.31 13.56
CA LYS A 77 9.36 -6.01 14.52
C LYS A 77 9.25 -6.79 15.82
N GLN A 78 8.03 -7.03 16.30
CA GLN A 78 7.80 -7.86 17.49
C GLN A 78 8.23 -9.31 17.27
N GLY A 79 8.19 -9.80 16.04
CA GLY A 79 8.37 -11.22 15.76
C GLY A 79 7.18 -12.06 16.25
N GLY A 80 7.32 -13.39 16.24
CA GLY A 80 6.26 -14.32 16.65
C GLY A 80 5.48 -14.91 15.48
N THR A 81 5.29 -14.18 14.41
CA THR A 81 4.87 -14.70 13.10
C THR A 81 5.97 -14.35 12.09
N SER A 82 6.46 -15.34 11.35
CA SER A 82 7.41 -15.13 10.27
C SER A 82 6.64 -14.88 9.00
N TYR A 83 6.52 -13.61 8.61
CA TYR A 83 5.97 -13.24 7.31
C TYR A 83 7.05 -13.34 6.24
N ASP A 84 6.69 -13.90 5.09
CA ASP A 84 7.58 -14.06 3.94
C ASP A 84 7.46 -12.90 2.97
N ILE A 85 6.27 -12.32 2.90
CA ILE A 85 5.96 -11.14 2.07
C ILE A 85 5.15 -10.16 2.91
N THR A 86 5.42 -8.87 2.71
CA THR A 86 4.50 -7.78 3.07
C THR A 86 4.53 -6.69 1.99
N ILE A 87 3.51 -5.84 1.99
CA ILE A 87 3.31 -4.83 0.95
C ILE A 87 3.16 -3.43 1.56
N PRO A 88 4.28 -2.84 2.03
CA PRO A 88 4.32 -1.48 2.57
C PRO A 88 4.26 -0.39 1.50
N SER A 89 3.85 0.80 1.93
CA SER A 89 4.02 2.02 1.15
C SER A 89 5.47 2.53 1.19
N GLU A 90 5.82 3.39 0.26
CA GLU A 90 7.18 3.87 0.00
C GLU A 90 7.90 4.50 1.20
N TYR A 91 7.19 5.29 2.02
CA TYR A 91 7.80 5.91 3.21
C TYR A 91 8.12 4.86 4.30
N MET A 92 7.29 3.81 4.38
CA MET A 92 7.51 2.71 5.32
C MET A 92 8.68 1.84 4.86
N ILE A 93 8.88 1.63 3.55
CA ILE A 93 10.07 0.96 3.01
C ILE A 93 11.33 1.70 3.47
N GLN A 94 11.36 3.05 3.36
CA GLN A 94 12.49 3.85 3.84
C GLN A 94 12.79 3.61 5.32
N LYS A 95 11.74 3.58 6.16
CA LYS A 95 11.86 3.31 7.60
C LYS A 95 12.35 1.89 7.86
N MET A 96 11.72 0.89 7.25
CA MET A 96 12.08 -0.52 7.45
C MET A 96 13.52 -0.84 6.98
N LYS A 97 13.98 -0.20 5.91
CA LYS A 97 15.40 -0.29 5.47
C LYS A 97 16.35 0.26 6.54
N LYS A 98 16.08 1.45 7.08
CA LYS A 98 16.89 2.05 8.17
C LYS A 98 16.94 1.16 9.41
N GLU A 99 15.83 0.51 9.74
CA GLU A 99 15.70 -0.39 10.88
C GLU A 99 16.20 -1.82 10.59
N LYS A 100 16.64 -2.10 9.35
CA LYS A 100 17.17 -3.40 8.90
C LYS A 100 16.14 -4.53 9.06
N LEU A 101 14.88 -4.23 8.76
CA LEU A 101 13.76 -5.18 8.82
C LEU A 101 13.52 -5.90 7.50
N LEU A 102 14.17 -5.50 6.41
CA LEU A 102 14.02 -6.08 5.07
C LEU A 102 15.26 -6.86 4.65
N LEU A 103 15.06 -7.84 3.77
CA LEU A 103 16.12 -8.51 3.04
C LEU A 103 16.35 -7.80 1.70
N PRO A 104 17.61 -7.59 1.29
CA PRO A 104 17.88 -7.16 -0.08
C PRO A 104 17.47 -8.26 -1.06
N LEU A 105 16.91 -7.84 -2.18
CA LEU A 105 16.40 -8.73 -3.23
C LEU A 105 17.56 -9.27 -4.08
N ASP A 106 17.52 -10.57 -4.36
CA ASP A 106 18.36 -11.19 -5.36
C ASP A 106 17.71 -11.08 -6.74
N HIS A 107 18.10 -10.07 -7.51
CA HIS A 107 17.55 -9.81 -8.84
C HIS A 107 17.74 -10.96 -9.82
N SER A 108 18.71 -11.88 -9.59
CA SER A 108 18.89 -13.06 -10.43
C SER A 108 17.73 -14.06 -10.32
N LYS A 109 16.93 -13.97 -9.26
CA LYS A 109 15.73 -14.78 -9.01
C LYS A 109 14.44 -14.15 -9.49
N ILE A 110 14.47 -12.85 -9.86
CA ILE A 110 13.30 -12.11 -10.29
C ILE A 110 13.16 -12.18 -11.80
N LYS A 111 11.97 -12.58 -12.26
CA LYS A 111 11.58 -12.63 -13.68
C LYS A 111 10.40 -11.70 -13.90
N GLY A 112 10.40 -10.97 -15.01
CA GLY A 112 9.31 -10.07 -15.35
C GLY A 112 9.47 -8.65 -14.78
N LEU A 113 10.61 -8.32 -14.16
CA LEU A 113 10.90 -6.94 -13.73
C LEU A 113 10.93 -5.98 -14.93
N GLU A 114 11.29 -6.48 -16.11
CA GLU A 114 11.26 -5.76 -17.39
C GLU A 114 9.83 -5.36 -17.85
N ASN A 115 8.81 -5.97 -17.27
CA ASN A 115 7.41 -5.63 -17.53
C ASN A 115 6.97 -4.37 -16.76
N ILE A 116 7.70 -3.99 -15.70
CA ILE A 116 7.40 -2.79 -14.94
C ILE A 116 7.80 -1.54 -15.74
N ASP A 117 6.94 -0.53 -15.72
CA ASP A 117 7.23 0.76 -16.33
C ASP A 117 8.48 1.37 -15.67
N PRO A 118 9.51 1.75 -16.45
CA PRO A 118 10.74 2.33 -15.91
C PRO A 118 10.53 3.54 -15.00
N ARG A 119 9.41 4.28 -15.17
CA ARG A 119 9.07 5.42 -14.30
C ARG A 119 8.88 5.02 -12.83
N PHE A 120 8.54 3.77 -12.55
CA PHE A 120 8.27 3.24 -11.21
C PHE A 120 9.44 2.47 -10.61
N LEU A 121 10.51 2.26 -11.37
CA LEU A 121 11.75 1.64 -10.90
C LEU A 121 12.74 2.70 -10.42
N ASP A 122 13.75 2.28 -9.67
CA ASP A 122 14.86 3.12 -9.19
C ASP A 122 14.41 4.40 -8.47
N GLN A 123 13.31 4.32 -7.71
CA GLN A 123 12.75 5.44 -7.00
C GLN A 123 13.66 5.91 -5.84
N ALA A 124 13.51 7.17 -5.42
CA ALA A 124 14.32 7.77 -4.36
C ALA A 124 14.23 7.02 -3.02
N PHE A 125 13.13 6.33 -2.76
CA PHE A 125 12.94 5.54 -1.55
C PHE A 125 13.64 4.18 -1.62
N ASP A 126 13.89 3.64 -2.82
CA ASP A 126 14.57 2.35 -3.00
C ASP A 126 15.37 2.30 -4.31
N LYS A 127 16.60 2.79 -4.23
CA LYS A 127 17.54 2.82 -5.36
C LYS A 127 17.85 1.40 -5.86
N ASP A 128 17.90 1.27 -7.20
CA ASP A 128 18.13 0.00 -7.89
C ASP A 128 17.11 -1.09 -7.55
N ASN A 129 15.97 -0.73 -6.93
CA ASN A 129 14.98 -1.68 -6.40
C ASN A 129 15.64 -2.76 -5.51
N GLU A 130 16.55 -2.33 -4.64
CA GLU A 130 17.35 -3.22 -3.80
C GLU A 130 16.47 -4.04 -2.83
N TYR A 131 15.34 -3.50 -2.39
CA TYR A 131 14.48 -4.14 -1.37
C TYR A 131 13.04 -4.36 -1.79
N SER A 132 12.58 -3.74 -2.88
CA SER A 132 11.15 -3.67 -3.18
C SER A 132 10.82 -3.79 -4.67
N ILE A 133 9.67 -4.39 -4.95
CA ILE A 133 9.09 -4.51 -6.30
C ILE A 133 7.75 -3.78 -6.33
N PRO A 134 7.53 -2.82 -7.24
CA PRO A 134 6.26 -2.11 -7.37
C PRO A 134 5.08 -3.08 -7.54
N TYR A 135 4.01 -2.86 -6.77
CA TYR A 135 2.81 -3.69 -6.77
C TYR A 135 1.58 -2.94 -7.28
N PHE A 136 1.25 -1.81 -6.65
CA PHE A 136 0.27 -0.84 -7.10
C PHE A 136 0.78 0.58 -6.89
N TRP A 137 0.18 1.53 -7.57
CA TRP A 137 0.44 2.95 -7.41
C TRP A 137 -0.83 3.75 -7.64
N GLY A 138 -0.81 4.99 -7.23
CA GLY A 138 -1.92 5.90 -7.46
C GLY A 138 -1.68 7.29 -6.92
N THR A 139 -2.74 8.06 -6.89
CA THR A 139 -2.73 9.47 -6.48
C THR A 139 -3.76 9.73 -5.40
N LEU A 140 -3.57 10.78 -4.63
CA LEU A 140 -4.61 11.39 -3.81
C LEU A 140 -5.30 12.48 -4.65
N GLY A 141 -6.63 12.57 -4.57
CA GLY A 141 -7.37 13.57 -5.34
C GLY A 141 -8.75 13.87 -4.77
N ILE A 142 -9.54 14.54 -5.59
CA ILE A 142 -10.89 14.97 -5.25
C ILE A 142 -11.90 14.15 -6.06
N VAL A 143 -12.83 13.47 -5.39
CA VAL A 143 -14.03 12.91 -6.01
C VAL A 143 -15.16 13.92 -5.85
N TYR A 144 -15.91 14.19 -6.91
CA TYR A 144 -17.11 15.00 -6.84
C TYR A 144 -18.29 14.35 -7.56
N ASN A 145 -19.51 14.68 -7.12
CA ASN A 145 -20.75 14.23 -7.73
C ASN A 145 -21.35 15.38 -8.55
N ASP A 146 -21.49 15.20 -9.86
CA ASP A 146 -21.95 16.22 -10.81
C ASP A 146 -23.45 16.59 -10.65
N LYS A 147 -24.22 15.79 -9.90
CA LYS A 147 -25.58 16.15 -9.51
C LYS A 147 -25.63 17.30 -8.50
N PHE A 148 -24.57 17.44 -7.68
CA PHE A 148 -24.55 18.38 -6.56
C PHE A 148 -23.63 19.55 -6.79
N VAL A 149 -22.56 19.38 -7.58
CA VAL A 149 -21.57 20.41 -7.84
C VAL A 149 -21.21 20.47 -9.33
N ASP A 150 -20.94 21.67 -9.81
CA ASP A 150 -20.41 21.91 -11.13
C ASP A 150 -18.93 21.52 -11.18
N GLY A 151 -18.56 20.51 -11.97
CA GLY A 151 -17.19 20.03 -12.07
C GLY A 151 -16.18 21.08 -12.53
N ASP A 152 -16.64 22.13 -13.25
CA ASP A 152 -15.76 23.26 -13.58
C ASP A 152 -15.31 24.07 -12.36
N LYS A 153 -15.97 23.88 -11.23
CA LYS A 153 -15.68 24.54 -9.95
C LYS A 153 -14.91 23.67 -8.97
N ILE A 154 -14.58 22.40 -9.33
CA ILE A 154 -13.87 21.45 -8.47
C ILE A 154 -12.66 20.94 -9.25
N LYS A 155 -11.58 21.75 -9.25
CA LYS A 155 -10.34 21.43 -9.97
C LYS A 155 -9.10 21.58 -9.09
N HIS A 156 -9.16 22.40 -8.06
CA HIS A 156 -8.04 22.75 -7.20
C HIS A 156 -8.33 22.37 -5.75
N TRP A 157 -7.28 22.12 -4.97
CA TRP A 157 -7.46 21.94 -3.52
C TRP A 157 -8.16 23.11 -2.87
N GLU A 158 -7.91 24.36 -3.33
CA GLU A 158 -8.55 25.56 -2.83
C GLU A 158 -10.07 25.54 -2.97
N ASP A 159 -10.61 24.81 -3.94
CA ASP A 159 -12.06 24.72 -4.18
C ASP A 159 -12.82 24.05 -3.04
N LEU A 160 -12.12 23.26 -2.20
CA LEU A 160 -12.73 22.65 -1.00
C LEU A 160 -13.21 23.70 0.02
N TRP A 161 -12.66 24.91 0.02
CA TRP A 161 -13.05 26.00 0.94
C TRP A 161 -14.24 26.82 0.46
N ARG A 162 -14.88 26.44 -0.65
CA ARG A 162 -16.07 27.14 -1.17
C ARG A 162 -17.24 27.02 -0.20
N PRO A 163 -17.97 28.13 0.13
CA PRO A 163 -19.09 28.10 1.07
C PRO A 163 -20.24 27.18 0.63
N GLU A 164 -20.37 26.92 -0.68
CA GLU A 164 -21.42 26.07 -1.25
C GLU A 164 -21.23 24.60 -0.83
N LEU A 165 -20.04 24.22 -0.38
CA LEU A 165 -19.70 22.87 0.09
C LEU A 165 -19.95 22.68 1.59
N GLN A 166 -20.66 23.60 2.25
CA GLN A 166 -20.94 23.51 3.68
C GLN A 166 -21.55 22.15 4.04
N ASN A 167 -20.90 21.43 4.98
CA ASN A 167 -21.28 20.09 5.45
C ASN A 167 -21.45 19.05 4.32
N ASN A 168 -20.65 19.13 3.26
CA ASN A 168 -20.73 18.29 2.06
C ASN A 168 -19.40 17.72 1.58
N ILE A 169 -18.34 17.77 2.40
CA ILE A 169 -17.04 17.18 2.09
C ILE A 169 -16.77 16.01 3.02
N MET A 170 -16.37 14.89 2.46
CA MET A 170 -15.76 13.78 3.20
C MET A 170 -14.24 13.80 2.99
N LEU A 171 -13.49 13.56 4.06
CA LEU A 171 -12.04 13.41 4.01
C LEU A 171 -11.66 12.01 4.42
N ILE A 172 -10.67 11.45 3.73
CA ILE A 172 -10.01 10.22 4.18
C ILE A 172 -9.34 10.45 5.55
N ASP A 173 -9.41 9.47 6.46
CA ASP A 173 -8.79 9.55 7.78
C ASP A 173 -7.29 9.30 7.69
N GLY A 174 -6.54 10.33 7.29
CA GLY A 174 -5.11 10.30 7.13
C GLY A 174 -4.45 11.64 7.47
N ALA A 175 -3.55 11.65 8.45
CA ALA A 175 -2.87 12.87 8.88
C ALA A 175 -2.00 13.47 7.77
N ARG A 176 -1.28 12.63 7.03
CA ARG A 176 -0.40 13.08 5.94
C ARG A 176 -1.21 13.61 4.76
N GLU A 177 -2.31 12.95 4.44
CA GLU A 177 -3.22 13.28 3.35
C GLU A 177 -3.89 14.63 3.59
N VAL A 178 -4.51 14.80 4.76
CA VAL A 178 -5.25 16.02 5.12
C VAL A 178 -4.31 17.21 5.34
N MET A 179 -3.17 17.01 5.99
CA MET A 179 -2.16 18.07 6.13
C MET A 179 -1.52 18.41 4.78
N GLY A 180 -1.26 17.40 3.96
CA GLY A 180 -0.64 17.52 2.64
C GLY A 180 -1.46 18.37 1.68
N LEU A 181 -2.76 18.10 1.56
CA LEU A 181 -3.64 18.90 0.69
C LEU A 181 -3.63 20.38 1.07
N SER A 182 -3.59 20.70 2.38
CA SER A 182 -3.53 22.09 2.84
C SER A 182 -2.17 22.73 2.57
N LEU A 183 -1.07 22.02 2.80
CA LEU A 183 0.29 22.48 2.47
C LEU A 183 0.41 22.84 1.00
N THR A 184 -0.12 21.99 0.12
CA THR A 184 -0.06 22.17 -1.34
C THR A 184 -0.77 23.44 -1.80
N THR A 185 -1.85 23.88 -1.12
CA THR A 185 -2.52 25.15 -1.46
C THR A 185 -1.64 26.39 -1.28
N PHE A 186 -0.54 26.27 -0.55
CA PHE A 186 0.46 27.34 -0.38
C PHE A 186 1.71 27.12 -1.26
N GLY A 187 1.72 26.08 -2.09
CA GLY A 187 2.89 25.67 -2.85
C GLY A 187 3.99 25.03 -1.99
N ASN A 188 3.65 24.58 -0.79
CA ASN A 188 4.57 23.87 0.11
C ASN A 188 4.58 22.38 -0.18
N SER A 189 5.72 21.73 0.09
CA SER A 189 5.86 20.29 -0.03
C SER A 189 4.97 19.54 0.97
N ILE A 190 4.34 18.44 0.54
CA ILE A 190 3.61 17.50 1.43
C ILE A 190 4.55 16.81 2.43
N ASN A 191 5.86 16.98 2.27
CA ASN A 191 6.91 16.46 3.16
C ASN A 191 7.53 17.56 4.03
N SER A 192 6.89 18.74 4.15
CA SER A 192 7.47 19.87 4.89
C SER A 192 7.79 19.51 6.34
N LYS A 193 8.95 19.96 6.81
CA LYS A 193 9.38 19.96 8.21
C LYS A 193 9.50 21.37 8.79
N ASN A 194 8.91 22.34 8.12
CA ASN A 194 8.89 23.73 8.58
C ASN A 194 7.64 23.96 9.45
N MET A 195 7.87 24.21 10.73
CA MET A 195 6.78 24.43 11.71
C MET A 195 5.84 25.59 11.34
N GLN A 196 6.36 26.64 10.66
CA GLN A 196 5.50 27.76 10.25
C GLN A 196 4.56 27.33 9.10
N GLU A 197 5.05 26.53 8.14
CA GLU A 197 4.24 25.96 7.06
C GLU A 197 3.18 25.01 7.61
N LEU A 198 3.57 24.14 8.55
CA LEU A 198 2.66 23.19 9.20
C LEU A 198 1.54 23.92 9.99
N GLN A 199 1.90 24.95 10.76
CA GLN A 199 0.90 25.75 11.48
C GLN A 199 -0.02 26.50 10.53
N GLN A 200 0.52 27.10 9.47
CA GLN A 200 -0.28 27.77 8.44
C GLN A 200 -1.27 26.81 7.76
N ALA A 201 -0.83 25.58 7.48
CA ALA A 201 -1.69 24.54 6.91
C ALA A 201 -2.82 24.15 7.89
N THR A 202 -2.51 24.00 9.18
CA THR A 202 -3.50 23.69 10.23
C THR A 202 -4.51 24.83 10.38
N ASP A 203 -4.06 26.08 10.41
CA ASP A 203 -4.94 27.26 10.50
C ASP A 203 -5.89 27.35 9.29
N LYS A 204 -5.44 26.89 8.13
CA LYS A 204 -6.27 26.81 6.94
C LYS A 204 -7.28 25.66 7.03
N LEU A 205 -6.87 24.48 7.49
CA LEU A 205 -7.76 23.35 7.73
C LEU A 205 -8.86 23.69 8.74
N ASN A 206 -8.57 24.45 9.78
CA ASN A 206 -9.56 24.91 10.74
C ASN A 206 -10.67 25.76 10.05
N LYS A 207 -10.35 26.46 8.95
CA LYS A 207 -11.34 27.17 8.14
C LYS A 207 -12.12 26.24 7.19
N LEU A 208 -11.64 25.04 6.94
CA LEU A 208 -12.34 24.02 6.15
C LEU A 208 -13.45 23.33 6.98
N THR A 209 -13.33 23.34 8.30
CA THR A 209 -14.23 22.63 9.23
C THR A 209 -15.71 22.76 8.92
N PRO A 210 -16.27 23.95 8.56
CA PRO A 210 -17.68 24.07 8.23
C PRO A 210 -18.12 23.25 7.01
N ASN A 211 -17.21 22.97 6.09
CA ASN A 211 -17.49 22.21 4.88
C ASN A 211 -17.38 20.70 5.08
N VAL A 212 -16.63 20.25 6.09
CA VAL A 212 -16.38 18.82 6.32
C VAL A 212 -17.58 18.16 6.99
N LYS A 213 -18.21 17.22 6.30
CA LYS A 213 -19.28 16.37 6.81
C LYS A 213 -18.75 15.24 7.68
N ALA A 214 -17.75 14.53 7.20
CA ALA A 214 -17.15 13.38 7.91
C ALA A 214 -15.65 13.24 7.57
N ILE A 215 -14.94 12.60 8.49
CA ILE A 215 -13.60 12.06 8.25
C ILE A 215 -13.72 10.57 8.51
N VAL A 216 -13.48 9.74 7.50
CA VAL A 216 -13.76 8.29 7.51
C VAL A 216 -12.65 7.54 6.78
N ALA A 217 -12.51 6.27 7.06
CA ALA A 217 -11.60 5.38 6.34
C ALA A 217 -12.30 4.83 5.05
N ASP A 218 -12.23 3.55 4.81
CA ASP A 218 -12.75 2.89 3.60
C ASP A 218 -14.26 3.06 3.39
N GLU A 219 -15.01 3.40 4.44
CA GLU A 219 -16.45 3.66 4.36
C GLU A 219 -16.78 4.85 3.42
N ILE A 220 -15.79 5.69 3.11
CA ILE A 220 -15.93 6.81 2.17
C ILE A 220 -16.48 6.34 0.82
N LYS A 221 -16.07 5.14 0.37
CA LYS A 221 -16.54 4.53 -0.88
C LYS A 221 -18.05 4.36 -0.89
N MET A 222 -18.57 3.73 0.14
CA MET A 222 -20.01 3.46 0.26
C MET A 222 -20.82 4.77 0.36
N TYR A 223 -20.35 5.73 1.14
CA TYR A 223 -21.06 7.00 1.32
C TYR A 223 -21.12 7.82 0.02
N MET A 224 -20.01 7.87 -0.74
CA MET A 224 -19.99 8.58 -2.00
C MET A 224 -20.84 7.87 -3.08
N ALA A 225 -20.73 6.54 -3.20
CA ALA A 225 -21.55 5.76 -4.12
C ALA A 225 -23.06 5.96 -3.86
N ASN A 226 -23.46 6.10 -2.59
CA ASN A 226 -24.84 6.36 -2.16
C ASN A 226 -25.24 7.85 -2.17
N GLU A 227 -24.43 8.73 -2.75
CA GLU A 227 -24.73 10.17 -2.88
C GLU A 227 -24.89 10.92 -1.54
N GLU A 228 -24.22 10.45 -0.48
CA GLU A 228 -24.34 11.06 0.85
C GLU A 228 -23.52 12.35 1.01
N SER A 229 -22.61 12.65 0.08
CA SER A 229 -21.79 13.85 0.06
C SER A 229 -21.58 14.33 -1.37
N ALA A 230 -21.36 15.63 -1.52
CA ALA A 230 -21.09 16.22 -2.82
C ALA A 230 -19.63 16.04 -3.27
N VAL A 231 -18.69 15.99 -2.31
CA VAL A 231 -17.26 15.94 -2.56
C VAL A 231 -16.57 15.02 -1.55
N ALA A 232 -15.54 14.33 -1.99
CA ALA A 232 -14.65 13.57 -1.12
C ALA A 232 -13.18 13.80 -1.51
N VAL A 233 -12.29 13.65 -0.53
CA VAL A 233 -10.85 13.55 -0.76
C VAL A 233 -10.43 12.12 -0.44
N THR A 234 -9.91 11.41 -1.44
CA THR A 234 -9.52 10.01 -1.30
C THR A 234 -8.51 9.59 -2.38
N PHE A 235 -8.08 8.34 -2.32
CA PHE A 235 -7.13 7.76 -3.27
C PHE A 235 -7.81 7.35 -4.59
N SER A 236 -7.02 7.34 -5.67
CA SER A 236 -7.51 7.06 -7.03
C SER A 236 -8.16 5.67 -7.18
N GLY A 237 -7.64 4.63 -6.50
CA GLY A 237 -8.25 3.30 -6.57
C GLY A 237 -9.63 3.23 -5.94
N GLU A 238 -9.83 3.88 -4.77
CA GLU A 238 -11.15 4.01 -4.16
C GLU A 238 -12.10 4.84 -5.02
N ALA A 239 -11.57 5.89 -5.68
CA ALA A 239 -12.33 6.68 -6.63
C ALA A 239 -12.81 5.83 -7.82
N ALA A 240 -11.96 4.95 -8.35
CA ALA A 240 -12.32 4.02 -9.43
C ALA A 240 -13.46 3.08 -9.02
N ASP A 241 -13.39 2.52 -7.81
CA ASP A 241 -14.44 1.65 -7.26
C ASP A 241 -15.78 2.41 -7.14
N MET A 242 -15.77 3.62 -6.55
CA MET A 242 -16.97 4.46 -6.44
C MET A 242 -17.56 4.84 -7.79
N MET A 243 -16.72 5.23 -8.75
CA MET A 243 -17.14 5.62 -10.10
C MET A 243 -17.72 4.43 -10.88
N GLY A 244 -17.23 3.21 -10.63
CA GLY A 244 -17.83 1.99 -11.16
C GLY A 244 -19.24 1.71 -10.62
N GLN A 245 -19.59 2.24 -9.45
CA GLN A 245 -20.90 2.08 -8.81
C GLN A 245 -21.85 3.24 -9.09
N ASN A 246 -21.34 4.43 -9.40
CA ASN A 246 -22.13 5.63 -9.61
C ASN A 246 -21.52 6.52 -10.72
N GLU A 247 -22.18 6.59 -11.87
CA GLU A 247 -21.75 7.33 -13.08
C GLU A 247 -21.67 8.86 -12.90
N HIS A 248 -22.23 9.40 -11.81
CA HIS A 248 -22.18 10.83 -11.48
C HIS A 248 -20.93 11.23 -10.69
N LEU A 249 -20.09 10.26 -10.32
CA LEU A 249 -18.84 10.52 -9.64
C LEU A 249 -17.71 10.73 -10.64
N HIS A 250 -16.87 11.71 -10.36
CA HIS A 250 -15.71 12.06 -11.17
C HIS A 250 -14.51 12.27 -10.26
N TYR A 251 -13.32 11.94 -10.75
CA TYR A 251 -12.08 12.12 -10.00
C TYR A 251 -11.21 13.22 -10.62
N VAL A 252 -10.55 13.99 -9.80
CA VAL A 252 -9.64 15.07 -10.22
C VAL A 252 -8.36 15.00 -9.42
N ILE A 253 -7.23 15.04 -10.13
CA ILE A 253 -5.91 15.30 -9.55
C ILE A 253 -5.67 16.81 -9.62
N PRO A 254 -5.60 17.53 -8.49
CA PRO A 254 -5.38 18.98 -8.52
C PRO A 254 -4.03 19.34 -9.16
N PRO A 255 -4.01 20.32 -10.09
CA PRO A 255 -2.82 20.65 -10.88
C PRO A 255 -1.69 21.30 -10.07
N GLU A 256 -1.97 21.84 -8.90
CA GLU A 256 -0.95 22.37 -7.98
C GLU A 256 -0.11 21.28 -7.31
N GLY A 257 -0.46 20.02 -7.50
CA GLY A 257 0.24 18.86 -6.97
C GLY A 257 -0.57 18.08 -5.94
N SER A 258 -0.14 16.86 -5.70
CA SER A 258 -0.74 15.94 -4.76
C SER A 258 0.24 14.85 -4.34
N ASN A 259 -0.22 13.87 -3.56
CA ASN A 259 0.54 12.67 -3.26
C ASN A 259 0.51 11.68 -4.44
N LEU A 260 1.68 11.21 -4.82
CA LEU A 260 1.90 10.02 -5.64
C LEU A 260 2.40 8.92 -4.70
N TRP A 261 1.63 7.86 -4.54
CA TRP A 261 1.98 6.78 -3.64
C TRP A 261 2.31 5.48 -4.39
N PHE A 262 3.13 4.66 -3.74
CA PHE A 262 3.55 3.35 -4.24
C PHE A 262 3.46 2.32 -3.13
N ASP A 263 2.75 1.23 -3.37
CA ASP A 263 2.84 0.05 -2.55
C ASP A 263 3.71 -0.99 -3.24
N ASN A 264 4.59 -1.63 -2.48
CA ASN A 264 5.61 -2.49 -3.04
C ASN A 264 5.71 -3.80 -2.29
N ILE A 265 5.94 -4.89 -3.02
CA ILE A 265 6.24 -6.19 -2.43
C ILE A 265 7.65 -6.15 -1.86
N VAL A 266 7.80 -6.52 -0.59
CA VAL A 266 9.09 -6.66 0.09
C VAL A 266 9.18 -8.00 0.82
N ILE A 267 10.40 -8.46 1.09
CA ILE A 267 10.69 -9.66 1.87
C ILE A 267 11.20 -9.23 3.25
N PRO A 268 10.42 -9.45 4.33
CA PRO A 268 10.88 -9.16 5.67
C PRO A 268 12.09 -10.04 6.06
N LYS A 269 12.95 -9.49 6.92
CA LYS A 269 14.13 -10.22 7.42
C LYS A 269 13.77 -11.50 8.20
N THR A 270 12.54 -11.59 8.69
CA THR A 270 12.00 -12.73 9.43
C THR A 270 11.50 -13.85 8.52
N SER A 271 11.56 -13.69 7.21
CA SER A 271 11.10 -14.69 6.24
C SER A 271 11.80 -16.03 6.44
N GLU A 272 11.00 -17.10 6.50
CA GLU A 272 11.43 -18.50 6.58
C GLU A 272 11.27 -19.24 5.25
N ASN A 273 10.52 -18.65 4.29
CA ASN A 273 10.29 -19.22 2.95
C ASN A 273 10.60 -18.20 1.85
N GLN A 274 11.89 -17.83 1.73
CA GLN A 274 12.34 -16.87 0.71
C GLN A 274 12.13 -17.40 -0.72
N GLU A 275 12.21 -18.71 -0.95
CA GLU A 275 11.96 -19.29 -2.27
C GLU A 275 10.52 -19.08 -2.71
N GLY A 276 9.56 -19.38 -1.83
CA GLY A 276 8.15 -19.10 -2.07
C GLY A 276 7.86 -17.61 -2.24
N ALA A 277 8.60 -16.74 -1.54
CA ALA A 277 8.47 -15.29 -1.72
C ALA A 277 8.88 -14.84 -3.14
N TYR A 278 10.01 -15.36 -3.67
CA TYR A 278 10.40 -15.08 -5.06
C TYR A 278 9.45 -15.69 -6.09
N ASP A 279 8.93 -16.89 -5.83
CA ASP A 279 7.92 -17.51 -6.70
C ASP A 279 6.64 -16.64 -6.76
N PHE A 280 6.21 -16.10 -5.62
CA PHE A 280 5.06 -15.20 -5.56
C PHE A 280 5.33 -13.86 -6.25
N ILE A 281 6.49 -13.25 -6.06
CA ILE A 281 6.89 -12.04 -6.79
C ILE A 281 6.85 -12.30 -8.29
N ASN A 282 7.46 -13.38 -8.76
CA ASN A 282 7.46 -13.75 -10.18
C ASN A 282 6.06 -14.03 -10.72
N PHE A 283 5.20 -14.65 -9.92
CA PHE A 283 3.80 -14.90 -10.26
C PHE A 283 3.02 -13.59 -10.44
N MET A 284 3.18 -12.64 -9.52
CA MET A 284 2.50 -11.33 -9.58
C MET A 284 3.05 -10.42 -10.70
N LEU A 285 4.32 -10.58 -11.10
CA LEU A 285 4.93 -9.83 -12.20
C LEU A 285 4.52 -10.32 -13.59
N ARG A 286 3.81 -11.46 -13.72
CA ARG A 286 3.25 -11.89 -15.00
C ARG A 286 2.19 -10.89 -15.45
N PRO A 287 2.22 -10.46 -16.72
CA PRO A 287 1.27 -9.46 -17.21
C PRO A 287 -0.20 -9.86 -17.03
N GLU A 288 -0.53 -11.12 -17.27
CA GLU A 288 -1.88 -11.65 -17.10
C GLU A 288 -2.36 -11.57 -15.64
N ASN A 289 -1.49 -11.89 -14.67
CA ASN A 289 -1.83 -11.85 -13.25
C ASN A 289 -1.90 -10.40 -12.74
N ALA A 290 -0.96 -9.56 -13.14
CA ALA A 290 -0.98 -8.14 -12.82
C ALA A 290 -2.23 -7.44 -13.38
N LYS A 291 -2.64 -7.80 -14.62
CA LYS A 291 -3.90 -7.33 -15.23
C LYS A 291 -5.12 -7.78 -14.42
N THR A 292 -5.22 -9.07 -14.14
CA THR A 292 -6.36 -9.64 -13.39
C THR A 292 -6.47 -8.97 -12.01
N ASN A 293 -5.35 -8.78 -11.33
CA ASN A 293 -5.33 -8.13 -10.03
C ASN A 293 -5.75 -6.65 -10.11
N ALA A 294 -5.27 -5.92 -11.12
CA ALA A 294 -5.64 -4.52 -11.33
C ALA A 294 -7.14 -4.36 -11.67
N GLU A 295 -7.71 -5.24 -12.49
CA GLU A 295 -9.13 -5.23 -12.81
C GLU A 295 -10.01 -5.55 -11.60
N TYR A 296 -9.54 -6.46 -10.72
CA TYR A 296 -10.29 -6.84 -9.51
C TYR A 296 -10.26 -5.73 -8.45
N ILE A 297 -9.08 -5.15 -8.22
CA ILE A 297 -8.87 -4.13 -7.16
C ILE A 297 -9.28 -2.73 -7.61
N GLY A 298 -9.15 -2.42 -8.92
CA GLY A 298 -9.41 -1.09 -9.47
C GLY A 298 -8.24 -0.11 -9.35
N TYR A 299 -7.07 -0.54 -8.85
CA TYR A 299 -5.88 0.30 -8.72
C TYR A 299 -4.97 0.21 -9.92
N SER A 300 -4.20 1.28 -10.14
CA SER A 300 -3.29 1.36 -11.28
C SER A 300 -2.11 0.41 -11.12
N THR A 301 -1.92 -0.45 -12.14
CA THR A 301 -0.79 -1.38 -12.17
C THR A 301 0.49 -0.68 -12.64
N PRO A 302 1.63 -0.92 -11.99
CA PRO A 302 2.93 -0.48 -12.49
C PRO A 302 3.46 -1.36 -13.64
N ASN A 303 2.83 -2.50 -13.90
CA ASN A 303 3.19 -3.41 -14.98
C ASN A 303 2.68 -2.87 -16.32
N LYS A 304 3.59 -2.33 -17.13
CA LYS A 304 3.27 -1.69 -18.41
C LYS A 304 2.61 -2.65 -19.38
N VAL A 305 3.08 -3.90 -19.44
CA VAL A 305 2.51 -4.90 -20.33
C VAL A 305 1.09 -5.26 -19.91
N ALA A 306 0.84 -5.37 -18.61
CA ALA A 306 -0.51 -5.57 -18.07
C ALA A 306 -1.41 -4.36 -18.37
N MET A 307 -0.91 -3.14 -18.20
CA MET A 307 -1.65 -1.91 -18.53
C MET A 307 -2.08 -1.90 -20.00
N ASP A 308 -1.19 -2.28 -20.92
CA ASP A 308 -1.52 -2.37 -22.35
C ASP A 308 -2.58 -3.44 -22.67
N MET A 309 -2.82 -4.39 -21.77
CA MET A 309 -3.85 -5.44 -21.87
C MET A 309 -5.20 -5.02 -21.26
N LEU A 310 -5.26 -3.93 -20.50
CA LEU A 310 -6.49 -3.40 -19.94
C LEU A 310 -7.38 -2.80 -21.04
N PRO A 311 -8.72 -2.72 -20.84
CA PRO A 311 -9.60 -1.95 -21.70
C PRO A 311 -9.08 -0.51 -21.86
N LYS A 312 -9.20 0.03 -23.06
CA LYS A 312 -8.70 1.39 -23.37
C LYS A 312 -9.36 2.48 -22.53
N GLU A 313 -10.61 2.25 -22.17
CA GLU A 313 -11.37 3.12 -21.27
C GLU A 313 -10.70 3.26 -19.90
N ILE A 314 -9.90 2.27 -19.48
CA ILE A 314 -9.14 2.26 -18.24
C ILE A 314 -7.71 2.75 -18.47
N SER A 315 -6.98 2.12 -19.41
CA SER A 315 -5.55 2.39 -19.61
C SER A 315 -5.24 3.77 -20.20
N GLU A 316 -6.19 4.38 -20.93
CA GLU A 316 -6.07 5.73 -21.50
C GLU A 316 -6.73 6.82 -20.60
N ASP A 317 -7.36 6.43 -19.49
CA ASP A 317 -7.96 7.38 -18.56
C ASP A 317 -6.88 8.08 -17.72
N LYS A 318 -6.68 9.37 -17.98
CA LYS A 318 -5.68 10.20 -17.31
C LYS A 318 -5.97 10.46 -15.83
N GLN A 319 -7.14 10.15 -15.34
CA GLN A 319 -7.47 10.25 -13.93
C GLN A 319 -6.76 9.13 -13.13
N PHE A 320 -6.60 7.95 -13.74
CA PHE A 320 -5.99 6.78 -13.12
C PHE A 320 -4.60 6.48 -13.67
N TYR A 321 -4.33 6.83 -14.93
CA TYR A 321 -3.03 6.72 -15.60
C TYR A 321 -2.58 8.10 -16.11
N PRO A 322 -2.27 9.05 -15.20
CA PRO A 322 -1.87 10.39 -15.55
C PRO A 322 -0.60 10.42 -16.41
N ASP A 323 -0.49 11.44 -17.25
CA ASP A 323 0.68 11.67 -18.08
C ASP A 323 1.88 12.20 -17.27
N ASP A 324 3.05 12.23 -17.91
CA ASP A 324 4.30 12.63 -17.28
C ASP A 324 4.27 14.09 -16.78
N GLU A 325 3.49 14.96 -17.43
CA GLU A 325 3.32 16.35 -16.99
C GLU A 325 2.61 16.38 -15.63
N THR A 326 1.49 15.67 -15.50
CA THR A 326 0.75 15.56 -14.23
C THR A 326 1.63 14.91 -13.15
N ILE A 327 2.28 13.77 -13.45
CA ILE A 327 3.15 13.07 -12.50
C ILE A 327 4.29 13.98 -12.00
N SER A 328 4.83 14.86 -12.85
CA SER A 328 5.93 15.75 -12.46
C SER A 328 5.58 16.76 -11.36
N HIS A 329 4.30 17.02 -11.15
CA HIS A 329 3.80 17.90 -10.09
C HIS A 329 3.44 17.15 -8.80
N LEU A 330 3.48 15.83 -8.81
CA LEU A 330 3.14 15.00 -7.64
C LEU A 330 4.38 14.74 -6.78
N GLU A 331 4.15 14.57 -5.49
CA GLU A 331 5.22 14.23 -4.56
C GLU A 331 5.00 12.86 -3.91
N VAL A 332 6.08 12.12 -3.77
CA VAL A 332 6.12 10.85 -3.02
C VAL A 332 6.36 11.14 -1.55
N TYR A 333 5.67 10.45 -0.63
CA TYR A 333 5.93 10.60 0.78
C TYR A 333 7.33 10.13 1.17
N LYS A 334 7.94 10.88 2.08
CA LYS A 334 9.25 10.55 2.68
C LYS A 334 9.04 10.14 4.14
N ASP A 335 9.91 9.28 4.63
CA ASP A 335 10.03 9.05 6.07
C ASP A 335 10.50 10.34 6.76
N LEU A 336 9.58 10.98 7.46
CA LEU A 336 9.85 12.22 8.19
C LEU A 336 10.56 11.98 9.53
N GLY A 337 10.65 10.74 9.97
CA GLY A 337 11.10 10.34 11.29
C GLY A 337 10.01 10.52 12.36
N PRO A 338 10.20 9.90 13.54
CA PRO A 338 9.16 9.82 14.57
C PRO A 338 8.71 11.19 15.09
N GLU A 339 9.61 12.17 15.18
CA GLU A 339 9.30 13.51 15.65
C GLU A 339 8.28 14.22 14.76
N TYR A 340 8.53 14.28 13.44
CA TYR A 340 7.62 14.96 12.53
C TYR A 340 6.36 14.15 12.24
N LEU A 341 6.44 12.83 12.26
CA LEU A 341 5.24 11.99 12.20
C LEU A 341 4.29 12.30 13.36
N GLN A 342 4.84 12.44 14.58
CA GLN A 342 4.07 12.84 15.75
C GLN A 342 3.48 14.25 15.60
N ILE A 343 4.26 15.22 15.09
CA ILE A 343 3.79 16.59 14.86
C ILE A 343 2.61 16.62 13.87
N TYR A 344 2.72 15.90 12.74
CA TYR A 344 1.61 15.80 11.78
C TYR A 344 0.36 15.20 12.40
N ASN A 345 0.52 14.14 13.18
CA ASN A 345 -0.60 13.51 13.90
C ASN A 345 -1.24 14.45 14.92
N ASP A 346 -0.44 15.18 15.71
CA ASP A 346 -0.94 16.10 16.74
C ASP A 346 -1.73 17.26 16.10
N LEU A 347 -1.20 17.86 15.03
CA LEU A 347 -1.87 18.94 14.28
C LEU A 347 -3.14 18.45 13.58
N TYR A 348 -3.13 17.24 13.05
CA TYR A 348 -4.31 16.62 12.46
C TYR A 348 -5.37 16.31 13.52
N LEU A 349 -4.99 15.82 14.70
CA LEU A 349 -5.91 15.60 15.82
C LEU A 349 -6.50 16.91 16.31
N GLU A 350 -5.71 18.01 16.36
CA GLU A 350 -6.22 19.36 16.67
C GLU A 350 -7.32 19.74 15.69
N PHE A 351 -7.08 19.59 14.37
CA PHE A 351 -8.11 19.84 13.35
C PHE A 351 -9.36 18.98 13.56
N LYS A 352 -9.21 17.66 13.84
CA LYS A 352 -10.37 16.79 14.11
C LYS A 352 -11.17 17.23 15.32
N MET A 353 -10.51 17.70 16.40
CA MET A 353 -11.17 18.18 17.61
C MET A 353 -11.84 19.55 17.42
N PHE A 354 -11.34 20.39 16.53
CA PHE A 354 -11.92 21.69 16.22
C PHE A 354 -13.32 21.61 15.60
N ARG A 355 -13.70 20.42 15.09
CA ARG A 355 -15.03 20.12 14.53
C ARG A 355 -16.11 19.84 15.58
N ASN A 356 -15.73 19.52 16.80
CA ASN A 356 -16.63 19.25 17.91
C ASN A 356 -16.82 20.57 18.70
#